data_d70bdce37f224c27a764fcfc4903a687
#
_entry.id   d70bdce37f224c27a764fcfc4903a687
#
_cell.length_a   1.000
_cell.length_b   1.000
_cell.length_c   1.000
_cell.angle_alpha   90.00
_cell.angle_beta   90.00
_cell.angle_gamma   90.00
#
_symmetry.space_group_name_H-M   'P 1'
#
loop_
_entity.id
_entity.type
_entity.pdbx_description
1 polymer ?
#
loop_
_entity_poly.entity_id
_entity_poly.type
_entity_poly.pdbx_seq_one_letter_code
_entity_poly.pdbx_strand_id
1 'polypeptide(L)'
;MIETNSIKAWYLAARPKTLTAAAVPVLLGIALAYKDAQQIQTLPALLCLLFAWVMQIDSNLVNDYFDFKHGNDDETRLGPKRACAEGWITLEAMKWGIILTTLLGCAIGLPLVLFGGWEMVIVGICCVVFCFLYTTCLSYLGMGDILVLLFFGIVPVCCTYYLVMPETMQGVSLEAFLVSVACGLVVDTLLILNNYRDHDNDLRAGKKTLVVHIGKKNAEQLYCALGNLGILTIIGVTIYEVFQHEASSMFLPLAALYIVLHNRTYMEMKKIGEGRELNRILGKTALNIFCFGIVSSLIIIGMAN
;
A
#
# COMPACT_ATOMS: atom_id res chain seq x y z
N MET A 1 20.96 -18.30 15.17
CA MET A 1 19.83 -17.71 15.91
C MET A 1 19.88 -16.21 15.77
N ILE A 2 18.75 -15.51 15.75
CA ILE A 2 18.69 -14.04 15.76
C ILE A 2 18.75 -13.62 17.23
N GLU A 3 19.68 -12.75 17.56
CA GLU A 3 19.85 -12.21 18.90
C GLU A 3 18.66 -11.27 19.23
N THR A 4 18.12 -11.39 20.44
CA THR A 4 16.95 -10.61 20.88
C THR A 4 17.27 -9.12 20.92
N ASN A 5 16.34 -8.31 20.41
CA ASN A 5 16.44 -6.85 20.27
C ASN A 5 17.62 -6.35 19.42
N SER A 6 18.23 -7.23 18.60
CA SER A 6 19.33 -6.85 17.71
C SER A 6 18.87 -5.99 16.53
N ILE A 7 19.77 -5.27 15.88
CA ILE A 7 19.50 -4.49 14.67
C ILE A 7 18.88 -5.38 13.58
N LYS A 8 19.35 -6.63 13.46
CA LYS A 8 18.78 -7.60 12.52
C LYS A 8 17.32 -7.95 12.83
N ALA A 9 16.97 -8.08 14.11
CA ALA A 9 15.60 -8.33 14.54
C ALA A 9 14.68 -7.16 14.13
N TRP A 10 15.09 -5.91 14.39
CA TRP A 10 14.36 -4.70 14.01
C TRP A 10 14.22 -4.53 12.49
N TYR A 11 15.29 -4.81 11.74
CA TYR A 11 15.23 -4.80 10.27
C TYR A 11 14.17 -5.78 9.72
N LEU A 12 14.11 -6.98 10.31
CA LEU A 12 13.10 -7.99 9.91
C LEU A 12 11.69 -7.59 10.32
N ALA A 13 11.50 -6.98 11.50
CA ALA A 13 10.22 -6.47 11.97
C ALA A 13 9.71 -5.31 11.11
N ALA A 14 10.59 -4.41 10.67
CA ALA A 14 10.26 -3.30 9.77
C ALA A 14 9.78 -3.76 8.38
N ARG A 15 10.08 -5.00 7.95
CA ARG A 15 9.68 -5.60 6.66
C ARG A 15 10.00 -4.70 5.46
N PRO A 16 11.26 -4.45 5.11
CA PRO A 16 11.65 -3.52 4.04
C PRO A 16 10.96 -3.77 2.68
N LYS A 17 10.59 -5.03 2.40
CA LYS A 17 9.87 -5.40 1.18
C LYS A 17 8.50 -4.73 1.03
N THR A 18 7.86 -4.33 2.14
CA THR A 18 6.57 -3.64 2.10
C THR A 18 6.69 -2.15 1.84
N LEU A 19 7.90 -1.57 2.02
CA LEU A 19 8.15 -0.15 1.77
C LEU A 19 8.00 0.23 0.29
N THR A 20 8.22 -0.72 -0.62
CA THR A 20 7.99 -0.51 -2.05
C THR A 20 6.52 -0.25 -2.35
N ALA A 21 5.61 -0.98 -1.70
CA ALA A 21 4.17 -0.75 -1.86
C ALA A 21 3.73 0.61 -1.29
N ALA A 22 4.33 1.04 -0.16
CA ALA A 22 4.05 2.37 0.42
C ALA A 22 4.61 3.53 -0.42
N ALA A 23 5.67 3.31 -1.21
CA ALA A 23 6.23 4.33 -2.09
C ALA A 23 5.38 4.56 -3.36
N VAL A 24 4.71 3.53 -3.87
CA VAL A 24 3.97 3.59 -5.14
C VAL A 24 2.93 4.72 -5.19
N PRO A 25 2.02 4.89 -4.21
CA PRO A 25 1.05 5.97 -4.26
C PRO A 25 1.70 7.36 -4.24
N VAL A 26 2.81 7.53 -3.51
CA VAL A 26 3.56 8.80 -3.47
C VAL A 26 4.17 9.08 -4.85
N LEU A 27 4.77 8.08 -5.50
CA LEU A 27 5.33 8.23 -6.85
C LEU A 27 4.26 8.63 -7.87
N LEU A 28 3.07 8.05 -7.79
CA LEU A 28 1.94 8.41 -8.66
C LEU A 28 1.46 9.84 -8.42
N GLY A 29 1.35 10.27 -7.15
CA GLY A 29 1.02 11.65 -6.81
C GLY A 29 2.03 12.66 -7.34
N ILE A 30 3.33 12.35 -7.25
CA ILE A 30 4.41 13.17 -7.80
C ILE A 30 4.34 13.21 -9.34
N ALA A 31 4.11 12.06 -10.00
CA ALA A 31 4.01 11.97 -11.45
C ALA A 31 2.86 12.82 -12.01
N LEU A 32 1.69 12.77 -11.34
CA LEU A 32 0.53 13.58 -11.67
C LEU A 32 0.82 15.08 -11.50
N ALA A 33 1.41 15.48 -10.37
CA ALA A 33 1.76 16.88 -10.12
C ALA A 33 2.76 17.40 -11.16
N TYR A 34 3.75 16.59 -11.53
CA TYR A 34 4.70 16.96 -12.59
C TYR A 34 4.01 17.08 -13.95
N LYS A 35 3.10 16.16 -14.30
CA LYS A 35 2.32 16.25 -15.56
C LYS A 35 1.57 17.57 -15.65
N ASP A 36 0.87 17.96 -14.57
CA ASP A 36 -0.02 19.13 -14.60
C ASP A 36 0.71 20.47 -14.45
N ALA A 37 1.79 20.53 -13.67
CA ALA A 37 2.45 21.79 -13.34
C ALA A 37 3.85 21.95 -13.98
N GLN A 38 4.40 20.91 -14.63
CA GLN A 38 5.78 20.85 -15.19
C GLN A 38 6.88 21.18 -14.15
N GLN A 39 6.50 21.23 -12.89
CA GLN A 39 7.38 21.49 -11.75
C GLN A 39 6.80 20.82 -10.50
N ILE A 40 7.65 20.52 -9.54
CA ILE A 40 7.26 19.91 -8.27
C ILE A 40 7.95 20.60 -7.10
N GLN A 41 7.27 20.66 -5.96
CA GLN A 41 7.89 21.05 -4.71
C GLN A 41 8.63 19.83 -4.12
N THR A 42 9.98 19.86 -4.16
CA THR A 42 10.81 18.72 -3.77
C THR A 42 10.72 18.40 -2.28
N LEU A 43 10.63 19.41 -1.41
CA LEU A 43 10.59 19.18 0.03
C LEU A 43 9.32 18.43 0.48
N PRO A 44 8.09 18.86 0.12
CA PRO A 44 6.90 18.09 0.47
C PRO A 44 6.88 16.70 -0.21
N ALA A 45 7.42 16.53 -1.42
CA ALA A 45 7.55 15.23 -2.06
C ALA A 45 8.39 14.26 -1.22
N LEU A 46 9.56 14.72 -0.73
CA LEU A 46 10.42 13.93 0.16
C LEU A 46 9.74 13.62 1.50
N LEU A 47 9.07 14.62 2.10
CA LEU A 47 8.35 14.43 3.37
C LEU A 47 7.21 13.42 3.23
N CYS A 48 6.44 13.46 2.13
CA CYS A 48 5.39 12.47 1.85
C CYS A 48 5.96 11.05 1.75
N LEU A 49 7.08 10.87 1.06
CA LEU A 49 7.74 9.57 0.92
C LEU A 49 8.25 9.05 2.26
N LEU A 50 8.92 9.88 3.04
CA LEU A 50 9.43 9.52 4.36
C LEU A 50 8.28 9.21 5.33
N PHE A 51 7.21 10.01 5.31
CA PHE A 51 6.01 9.77 6.11
C PHE A 51 5.37 8.42 5.76
N ALA A 52 5.17 8.13 4.46
CA ALA A 52 4.61 6.87 4.01
C ALA A 52 5.46 5.67 4.46
N TRP A 53 6.80 5.76 4.37
CA TRP A 53 7.69 4.69 4.84
C TRP A 53 7.64 4.49 6.35
N VAL A 54 7.67 5.58 7.13
CA VAL A 54 7.62 5.48 8.60
C VAL A 54 6.28 4.92 9.04
N MET A 55 5.16 5.37 8.48
CA MET A 55 3.83 4.83 8.79
C MET A 55 3.68 3.36 8.36
N GLN A 56 4.32 2.94 7.27
CA GLN A 56 4.36 1.53 6.88
C GLN A 56 5.16 0.67 7.89
N ILE A 57 6.30 1.18 8.39
CA ILE A 57 7.07 0.49 9.44
C ILE A 57 6.23 0.43 10.71
N ASP A 58 5.64 1.54 11.12
CA ASP A 58 4.79 1.61 12.31
C ASP A 58 3.64 0.59 12.25
N SER A 59 2.93 0.53 11.12
CA SER A 59 1.88 -0.48 10.87
C SER A 59 2.40 -1.91 10.99
N ASN A 60 3.61 -2.20 10.50
CA ASN A 60 4.22 -3.53 10.63
C ASN A 60 4.52 -3.88 12.09
N LEU A 61 5.01 -2.92 12.89
CA LEU A 61 5.30 -3.12 14.32
C LEU A 61 4.00 -3.25 15.13
N VAL A 62 3.00 -2.43 14.86
CA VAL A 62 1.65 -2.50 15.46
C VAL A 62 1.02 -3.87 15.21
N ASN A 63 1.06 -4.34 13.95
CA ASN A 63 0.57 -5.67 13.60
C ASN A 63 1.30 -6.79 14.34
N ASP A 64 2.64 -6.70 14.45
CA ASP A 64 3.45 -7.71 15.14
C ASP A 64 3.10 -7.77 16.64
N TYR A 65 2.97 -6.61 17.28
CA TYR A 65 2.64 -6.50 18.71
C TYR A 65 1.24 -7.02 19.04
N PHE A 66 0.21 -6.52 18.32
CA PHE A 66 -1.17 -6.85 18.64
C PHE A 66 -1.56 -8.27 18.20
N ASP A 67 -1.10 -8.75 17.05
CA ASP A 67 -1.36 -10.13 16.61
C ASP A 67 -0.76 -11.14 17.60
N PHE A 68 0.47 -10.89 18.09
CA PHE A 68 1.08 -11.73 19.12
C PHE A 68 0.28 -11.69 20.44
N LYS A 69 -0.14 -10.49 20.87
CA LYS A 69 -0.90 -10.31 22.11
C LYS A 69 -2.29 -10.99 22.07
N HIS A 70 -2.91 -11.07 20.89
CA HIS A 70 -4.18 -11.75 20.69
C HIS A 70 -4.02 -13.27 20.42
N GLY A 71 -2.79 -13.79 20.35
CA GLY A 71 -2.52 -15.20 20.10
C GLY A 71 -2.75 -15.65 18.64
N ASN A 72 -2.77 -14.71 17.70
CA ASN A 72 -2.97 -15.02 16.28
C ASN A 72 -1.70 -15.57 15.60
N ASP A 73 -0.56 -15.47 16.25
CA ASP A 73 0.76 -15.85 15.73
C ASP A 73 1.24 -17.18 16.36
N ASP A 74 0.46 -18.22 16.19
CA ASP A 74 0.78 -19.58 16.66
C ASP A 74 1.57 -20.40 15.61
N GLU A 75 1.87 -21.67 15.92
CA GLU A 75 2.59 -22.60 15.05
C GLU A 75 1.86 -22.90 13.72
N THR A 76 0.54 -22.67 13.66
CA THR A 76 -0.28 -22.90 12.45
C THR A 76 -0.17 -21.77 11.43
N ARG A 77 0.48 -20.66 11.80
CA ARG A 77 0.66 -19.50 10.92
C ARG A 77 1.37 -19.88 9.64
N LEU A 78 0.74 -19.57 8.49
CA LEU A 78 1.29 -19.79 7.15
C LEU A 78 2.17 -18.62 6.68
N GLY A 79 1.94 -17.41 7.20
CA GLY A 79 2.65 -16.19 6.83
C GLY A 79 4.10 -16.14 7.30
N PRO A 80 4.84 -15.08 6.92
CA PRO A 80 6.22 -14.86 7.40
C PRO A 80 6.29 -14.81 8.92
N LYS A 81 7.43 -15.21 9.44
CA LYS A 81 7.72 -15.18 10.89
C LYS A 81 7.58 -13.78 11.45
N ARG A 82 7.04 -13.66 12.67
CA ARG A 82 6.82 -12.42 13.40
C ARG A 82 7.87 -12.24 14.49
N ALA A 83 8.36 -11.03 14.68
CA ALA A 83 9.47 -10.78 15.60
C ALA A 83 9.09 -11.06 17.07
N CYS A 84 7.87 -10.71 17.51
CA CYS A 84 7.40 -11.01 18.85
C CYS A 84 7.17 -12.51 19.05
N ALA A 85 6.54 -13.19 18.10
CA ALA A 85 6.25 -14.63 18.20
C ALA A 85 7.51 -15.51 18.23
N GLU A 86 8.55 -15.11 17.47
CA GLU A 86 9.85 -15.79 17.45
C GLU A 86 10.79 -15.38 18.61
N GLY A 87 10.36 -14.46 19.49
CA GLY A 87 11.20 -13.95 20.58
C GLY A 87 12.38 -13.07 20.13
N TRP A 88 12.37 -12.60 18.87
CA TRP A 88 13.42 -11.73 18.35
C TRP A 88 13.34 -10.31 18.90
N ILE A 89 12.15 -9.85 19.27
CA ILE A 89 11.93 -8.57 19.94
C ILE A 89 10.98 -8.80 21.12
N THR A 90 11.36 -8.30 22.29
CA THR A 90 10.50 -8.37 23.47
C THR A 90 9.29 -7.46 23.32
N LEU A 91 8.15 -7.82 23.95
CA LEU A 91 6.93 -6.99 23.89
C LEU A 91 7.16 -5.56 24.39
N GLU A 92 8.00 -5.40 25.42
CA GLU A 92 8.31 -4.07 25.95
C GLU A 92 9.14 -3.24 24.95
N ALA A 93 10.16 -3.84 24.33
CA ALA A 93 10.93 -3.19 23.28
C ALA A 93 10.05 -2.86 22.06
N MET A 94 9.17 -3.77 21.64
CA MET A 94 8.25 -3.54 20.54
C MET A 94 7.30 -2.37 20.82
N LYS A 95 6.77 -2.26 22.04
CA LYS A 95 5.94 -1.12 22.47
C LYS A 95 6.69 0.21 22.34
N TRP A 96 7.94 0.27 22.79
CA TRP A 96 8.78 1.46 22.63
C TRP A 96 9.11 1.74 21.16
N GLY A 97 9.34 0.70 20.37
CA GLY A 97 9.52 0.83 18.92
C GLY A 97 8.32 1.49 18.24
N ILE A 98 7.10 1.06 18.55
CA ILE A 98 5.86 1.65 18.06
C ILE A 98 5.76 3.13 18.48
N ILE A 99 5.97 3.44 19.76
CA ILE A 99 5.90 4.83 20.24
C ILE A 99 6.89 5.71 19.47
N LEU A 100 8.13 5.25 19.30
CA LEU A 100 9.18 6.00 18.58
C LEU A 100 8.87 6.18 17.10
N THR A 101 8.37 5.15 16.42
CA THR A 101 8.01 5.26 15.00
C THR A 101 6.79 6.13 14.79
N THR A 102 5.77 6.06 15.65
CA THR A 102 4.60 6.95 15.60
C THR A 102 5.03 8.41 15.81
N LEU A 103 5.87 8.70 16.81
CA LEU A 103 6.37 10.06 17.07
C LEU A 103 7.24 10.57 15.91
N LEU A 104 8.06 9.71 15.31
CA LEU A 104 8.85 10.05 14.13
C LEU A 104 7.92 10.35 12.92
N GLY A 105 6.86 9.56 12.72
CA GLY A 105 5.85 9.82 11.71
C GLY A 105 5.18 11.19 11.92
N CYS A 106 4.78 11.50 13.15
CA CYS A 106 4.23 12.82 13.49
C CYS A 106 5.25 13.96 13.21
N ALA A 107 6.52 13.77 13.58
CA ALA A 107 7.57 14.77 13.36
C ALA A 107 7.84 15.03 11.85
N ILE A 108 7.77 13.99 11.03
CA ILE A 108 7.93 14.11 9.55
C ILE A 108 6.66 14.68 8.91
N GLY A 109 5.47 14.30 9.41
CA GLY A 109 4.20 14.75 8.85
C GLY A 109 3.84 16.19 9.22
N LEU A 110 4.23 16.66 10.42
CA LEU A 110 3.88 18.00 10.89
C LEU A 110 4.33 19.14 9.95
N PRO A 111 5.54 19.14 9.38
CA PRO A 111 5.96 20.15 8.41
C PRO A 111 5.10 20.21 7.14
N LEU A 112 4.37 19.16 6.78
CA LEU A 112 3.45 19.16 5.63
C LEU A 112 2.31 20.17 5.79
N VAL A 113 2.00 20.58 7.02
CA VAL A 113 1.02 21.64 7.32
C VAL A 113 1.42 22.97 6.67
N LEU A 114 2.72 23.24 6.52
CA LEU A 114 3.22 24.46 5.88
C LEU A 114 2.90 24.50 4.38
N PHE A 115 2.65 23.36 3.76
CA PHE A 115 2.38 23.21 2.34
C PHE A 115 0.91 22.95 2.03
N GLY A 116 0.18 22.28 2.93
CA GLY A 116 -1.20 21.86 2.68
C GLY A 116 -2.24 22.42 3.64
N GLY A 117 -1.83 23.36 4.50
CA GLY A 117 -2.73 23.92 5.49
C GLY A 117 -2.99 23.02 6.69
N TRP A 118 -3.75 23.53 7.65
CA TRP A 118 -4.02 22.85 8.91
C TRP A 118 -4.83 21.54 8.73
N GLU A 119 -5.51 21.35 7.60
CA GLU A 119 -6.23 20.14 7.22
C GLU A 119 -5.31 18.92 7.21
N MET A 120 -4.01 19.11 6.97
CA MET A 120 -3.01 18.05 7.01
C MET A 120 -2.83 17.48 8.43
N VAL A 121 -3.15 18.24 9.48
CA VAL A 121 -3.19 17.72 10.83
C VAL A 121 -4.28 16.66 10.97
N ILE A 122 -5.47 16.92 10.41
CA ILE A 122 -6.58 15.96 10.45
C ILE A 122 -6.20 14.69 9.69
N VAL A 123 -5.61 14.83 8.49
CA VAL A 123 -5.12 13.69 7.69
C VAL A 123 -4.09 12.88 8.49
N GLY A 124 -3.12 13.55 9.11
CA GLY A 124 -2.10 12.89 9.94
C GLY A 124 -2.69 12.13 11.11
N ILE A 125 -3.63 12.74 11.84
CA ILE A 125 -4.35 12.08 12.94
C ILE A 125 -5.11 10.85 12.42
N CYS A 126 -5.83 10.97 11.30
CA CYS A 126 -6.51 9.83 10.69
C CYS A 126 -5.53 8.72 10.34
N CYS A 127 -4.38 9.02 9.70
CA CYS A 127 -3.37 8.03 9.36
C CYS A 127 -2.89 7.26 10.61
N VAL A 128 -2.57 7.96 11.70
CA VAL A 128 -2.14 7.33 12.95
C VAL A 128 -3.26 6.50 13.57
N VAL A 129 -4.45 7.06 13.74
CA VAL A 129 -5.59 6.38 14.37
C VAL A 129 -5.95 5.12 13.60
N PHE A 130 -6.06 5.19 12.28
CA PHE A 130 -6.43 4.02 11.46
C PHE A 130 -5.30 3.00 11.34
N CYS A 131 -4.03 3.38 11.49
CA CYS A 131 -2.91 2.44 11.62
C CYS A 131 -3.13 1.47 12.79
N PHE A 132 -3.56 1.98 13.95
CA PHE A 132 -3.87 1.16 15.13
C PHE A 132 -5.21 0.42 14.98
N LEU A 133 -6.27 1.11 14.55
CA LEU A 133 -7.61 0.53 14.40
C LEU A 133 -7.64 -0.60 13.37
N TYR A 134 -6.83 -0.53 12.33
CA TYR A 134 -6.71 -1.60 11.34
C TYR A 134 -6.44 -2.94 12.01
N THR A 135 -5.40 -3.03 12.84
CA THR A 135 -4.99 -4.28 13.47
C THR A 135 -5.89 -4.69 14.64
N THR A 136 -6.33 -3.72 15.45
CA THR A 136 -7.04 -4.02 16.69
C THR A 136 -8.52 -4.35 16.50
N CYS A 137 -9.16 -3.81 15.46
CA CYS A 137 -10.60 -3.90 15.29
C CYS A 137 -11.03 -4.13 13.83
N LEU A 138 -10.62 -3.25 12.91
CA LEU A 138 -11.25 -3.16 11.59
C LEU A 138 -10.92 -4.33 10.67
N SER A 139 -9.74 -4.95 10.80
CA SER A 139 -9.38 -6.16 10.06
C SER A 139 -10.27 -7.35 10.43
N TYR A 140 -10.71 -7.43 11.70
CA TYR A 140 -11.63 -8.48 12.16
C TYR A 140 -13.06 -8.28 11.63
N LEU A 141 -13.45 -7.02 11.36
CA LEU A 141 -14.77 -6.66 10.83
C LEU A 141 -14.86 -6.77 9.30
N GLY A 142 -13.78 -7.15 8.62
CA GLY A 142 -13.74 -7.25 7.17
C GLY A 142 -13.60 -5.91 6.44
N MET A 143 -13.18 -4.85 7.14
CA MET A 143 -12.98 -3.53 6.55
C MET A 143 -11.58 -3.32 5.96
N GLY A 144 -10.74 -4.35 5.96
CA GLY A 144 -9.35 -4.26 5.51
C GLY A 144 -9.20 -3.72 4.09
N ASP A 145 -9.99 -4.23 3.16
CA ASP A 145 -9.95 -3.86 1.73
C ASP A 145 -10.31 -2.38 1.51
N ILE A 146 -11.33 -1.88 2.24
CA ILE A 146 -11.70 -0.45 2.20
C ILE A 146 -10.55 0.43 2.74
N LEU A 147 -9.90 -0.01 3.82
CA LEU A 147 -8.79 0.73 4.41
C LEU A 147 -7.56 0.74 3.51
N VAL A 148 -7.29 -0.36 2.79
CA VAL A 148 -6.22 -0.38 1.78
C VAL A 148 -6.55 0.58 0.64
N LEU A 149 -7.78 0.58 0.12
CA LEU A 149 -8.19 1.53 -0.91
C LEU A 149 -8.00 2.99 -0.44
N LEU A 150 -8.34 3.30 0.81
CA LEU A 150 -8.20 4.65 1.36
C LEU A 150 -6.74 5.02 1.63
N PHE A 151 -6.00 4.21 2.40
CA PHE A 151 -4.69 4.56 2.95
C PHE A 151 -3.49 4.11 2.11
N PHE A 152 -3.70 3.30 1.06
CA PHE A 152 -2.68 2.97 0.05
C PHE A 152 -3.08 3.42 -1.37
N GLY A 153 -4.24 4.05 -1.52
CA GLY A 153 -4.71 4.62 -2.77
C GLY A 153 -5.06 6.09 -2.59
N ILE A 154 -6.28 6.37 -2.15
CA ILE A 154 -6.88 7.71 -2.21
C ILE A 154 -6.08 8.73 -1.40
N VAL A 155 -5.86 8.50 -0.12
CA VAL A 155 -5.18 9.46 0.75
C VAL A 155 -3.75 9.75 0.27
N PRO A 156 -2.84 8.76 0.12
CA PRO A 156 -1.46 9.06 -0.20
C PRO A 156 -1.27 9.61 -1.63
N VAL A 157 -2.04 9.18 -2.63
CA VAL A 157 -1.94 9.75 -3.99
C VAL A 157 -2.46 11.18 -4.02
N CYS A 158 -3.71 11.40 -3.54
CA CYS A 158 -4.34 12.72 -3.62
C CYS A 158 -3.63 13.76 -2.73
N CYS A 159 -3.23 13.36 -1.50
CA CYS A 159 -2.51 14.29 -0.63
C CYS A 159 -1.11 14.60 -1.17
N THR A 160 -0.37 13.61 -1.71
CA THR A 160 0.93 13.88 -2.32
C THR A 160 0.78 14.80 -3.52
N TYR A 161 -0.16 14.51 -4.42
CA TYR A 161 -0.45 15.36 -5.57
C TYR A 161 -0.72 16.80 -5.13
N TYR A 162 -1.63 17.01 -4.18
CA TYR A 162 -1.99 18.32 -3.64
C TYR A 162 -0.79 19.06 -3.03
N LEU A 163 -0.01 18.38 -2.18
CA LEU A 163 1.11 18.97 -1.43
C LEU A 163 2.33 19.32 -2.32
N VAL A 164 2.50 18.58 -3.42
CA VAL A 164 3.65 18.75 -4.33
C VAL A 164 3.39 19.80 -5.41
N MET A 165 2.11 20.12 -5.67
CA MET A 165 1.71 21.17 -6.60
C MET A 165 2.12 22.56 -6.10
N PRO A 166 2.42 23.52 -7.00
CA PRO A 166 2.55 24.93 -6.63
C PRO A 166 1.29 25.43 -5.92
N GLU A 167 1.43 26.30 -4.93
CA GLU A 167 0.31 26.81 -4.12
C GLU A 167 -0.85 27.38 -4.95
N THR A 168 -0.54 28.03 -6.08
CA THR A 168 -1.54 28.62 -6.98
C THR A 168 -2.34 27.61 -7.79
N MET A 169 -1.90 26.34 -7.81
CA MET A 169 -2.50 25.25 -8.58
C MET A 169 -3.02 24.11 -7.67
N GLN A 170 -2.95 24.28 -6.37
CA GLN A 170 -3.39 23.24 -5.43
C GLN A 170 -4.87 22.91 -5.60
N GLY A 171 -5.15 21.61 -5.67
CA GLY A 171 -6.47 21.03 -5.84
C GLY A 171 -6.34 19.54 -6.07
N VAL A 172 -7.44 18.82 -6.12
CA VAL A 172 -7.44 17.39 -6.49
C VAL A 172 -8.27 17.24 -7.75
N SER A 173 -7.60 16.92 -8.87
CA SER A 173 -8.27 16.68 -10.15
C SER A 173 -9.03 15.34 -10.14
N LEU A 174 -10.01 15.21 -11.05
CA LEU A 174 -10.70 13.94 -11.26
C LEU A 174 -9.72 12.84 -11.69
N GLU A 175 -8.74 13.20 -12.50
CA GLU A 175 -7.67 12.29 -12.92
C GLU A 175 -6.87 11.79 -11.72
N ALA A 176 -6.42 12.67 -10.82
CA ALA A 176 -5.70 12.29 -9.62
C ALA A 176 -6.54 11.36 -8.73
N PHE A 177 -7.84 11.61 -8.61
CA PHE A 177 -8.75 10.73 -7.90
C PHE A 177 -8.88 9.36 -8.57
N LEU A 178 -9.07 9.29 -9.89
CA LEU A 178 -9.16 8.00 -10.62
C LEU A 178 -7.86 7.18 -10.52
N VAL A 179 -6.70 7.83 -10.66
CA VAL A 179 -5.39 7.19 -10.49
C VAL A 179 -5.21 6.71 -9.05
N SER A 180 -5.70 7.45 -8.06
CA SER A 180 -5.63 7.05 -6.65
C SER A 180 -6.45 5.79 -6.37
N VAL A 181 -7.66 5.69 -6.94
CA VAL A 181 -8.48 4.48 -6.88
C VAL A 181 -7.78 3.31 -7.56
N ALA A 182 -7.24 3.52 -8.77
CA ALA A 182 -6.47 2.50 -9.49
C ALA A 182 -5.30 1.97 -8.65
N CYS A 183 -4.56 2.85 -7.99
CA CYS A 183 -3.48 2.48 -7.06
C CYS A 183 -3.99 1.61 -5.91
N GLY A 184 -5.05 2.03 -5.24
CA GLY A 184 -5.64 1.29 -4.13
C GLY A 184 -6.10 -0.11 -4.54
N LEU A 185 -6.76 -0.25 -5.70
CA LEU A 185 -7.20 -1.54 -6.25
C LEU A 185 -6.01 -2.49 -6.48
N VAL A 186 -4.92 -1.97 -7.06
CA VAL A 186 -3.72 -2.77 -7.31
C VAL A 186 -3.03 -3.16 -6.01
N VAL A 187 -2.91 -2.26 -5.04
CA VAL A 187 -2.30 -2.58 -3.73
C VAL A 187 -3.16 -3.59 -2.97
N ASP A 188 -4.49 -3.52 -3.09
CA ASP A 188 -5.40 -4.45 -2.43
C ASP A 188 -5.21 -5.91 -2.88
N THR A 189 -4.68 -6.16 -4.07
CA THR A 189 -4.31 -7.51 -4.50
C THR A 189 -3.38 -8.21 -3.50
N LEU A 190 -2.52 -7.46 -2.80
CA LEU A 190 -1.64 -8.01 -1.77
C LEU A 190 -2.42 -8.45 -0.53
N LEU A 191 -3.44 -7.66 -0.11
CA LEU A 191 -4.30 -8.02 1.01
C LEU A 191 -5.19 -9.20 0.66
N ILE A 192 -5.83 -9.20 -0.51
CA ILE A 192 -6.64 -10.34 -1.01
C ILE A 192 -5.81 -11.63 -0.98
N LEU A 193 -4.57 -11.59 -1.46
CA LEU A 193 -3.71 -12.78 -1.48
C LEU A 193 -3.28 -13.21 -0.06
N ASN A 194 -3.03 -12.28 0.85
CA ASN A 194 -2.77 -12.59 2.26
C ASN A 194 -3.97 -13.32 2.88
N ASN A 195 -5.16 -12.75 2.73
CA ASN A 195 -6.39 -13.31 3.28
C ASN A 195 -6.76 -14.64 2.58
N TYR A 196 -6.45 -14.80 1.29
CA TYR A 196 -6.63 -16.05 0.54
C TYR A 196 -5.75 -17.17 1.11
N ARG A 197 -4.47 -16.89 1.40
CA ARG A 197 -3.55 -17.84 2.02
C ARG A 197 -4.03 -18.24 3.42
N ASP A 198 -4.50 -17.25 4.19
CA ASP A 198 -4.82 -17.38 5.59
C ASP A 198 -6.31 -17.72 5.83
N HIS A 199 -7.11 -17.93 4.77
CA HIS A 199 -8.56 -18.12 4.81
C HIS A 199 -9.04 -19.07 5.92
N ASP A 200 -8.44 -20.25 6.02
CA ASP A 200 -8.89 -21.27 6.99
C ASP A 200 -8.48 -20.92 8.42
N ASN A 201 -7.38 -20.20 8.60
CA ASN A 201 -6.94 -19.65 9.88
C ASN A 201 -7.84 -18.49 10.31
N ASP A 202 -8.15 -17.59 9.40
CA ASP A 202 -9.04 -16.43 9.64
C ASP A 202 -10.44 -16.91 10.02
N LEU A 203 -10.96 -17.93 9.32
CA LEU A 203 -12.27 -18.52 9.63
C LEU A 203 -12.28 -19.11 11.05
N ARG A 204 -11.22 -19.85 11.45
CA ARG A 204 -11.10 -20.42 12.82
C ARG A 204 -10.94 -19.33 13.88
N ALA A 205 -10.24 -18.25 13.57
CA ALA A 205 -10.05 -17.11 14.46
C ALA A 205 -11.28 -16.17 14.53
N GLY A 206 -12.35 -16.46 13.78
CA GLY A 206 -13.55 -15.63 13.73
C GLY A 206 -13.38 -14.28 13.01
N LYS A 207 -12.30 -14.12 12.23
CA LYS A 207 -12.10 -12.93 11.38
C LYS A 207 -13.08 -12.97 10.20
N LYS A 208 -13.73 -11.83 9.93
CA LYS A 208 -14.73 -11.69 8.86
C LYS A 208 -14.14 -10.99 7.63
N THR A 209 -12.93 -11.41 7.20
CA THR A 209 -12.30 -10.81 6.01
C THR A 209 -13.18 -10.95 4.77
N LEU A 210 -13.00 -10.06 3.78
CA LEU A 210 -13.73 -10.16 2.51
C LEU A 210 -13.57 -11.56 1.90
N VAL A 211 -12.37 -12.12 1.93
CA VAL A 211 -12.10 -13.46 1.39
C VAL A 211 -12.84 -14.56 2.14
N VAL A 212 -12.99 -14.46 3.45
CA VAL A 212 -13.82 -15.41 4.24
C VAL A 212 -15.29 -15.32 3.81
N HIS A 213 -15.78 -14.11 3.50
CA HIS A 213 -17.18 -13.91 3.07
C HIS A 213 -17.46 -14.44 1.66
N ILE A 214 -16.58 -14.15 0.69
CA ILE A 214 -16.81 -14.50 -0.72
C ILE A 214 -16.27 -15.88 -1.09
N GLY A 215 -15.42 -16.46 -0.25
CA GLY A 215 -14.75 -17.75 -0.47
C GLY A 215 -13.58 -17.69 -1.43
N LYS A 216 -12.69 -18.70 -1.36
CA LYS A 216 -11.42 -18.76 -2.11
C LYS A 216 -11.60 -18.58 -3.62
N LYS A 217 -12.59 -19.23 -4.24
CA LYS A 217 -12.81 -19.18 -5.69
C LYS A 217 -13.13 -17.76 -6.19
N ASN A 218 -13.98 -17.03 -5.46
CA ASN A 218 -14.32 -15.65 -5.82
C ASN A 218 -13.16 -14.70 -5.48
N ALA A 219 -12.38 -14.98 -4.44
CA ALA A 219 -11.17 -14.21 -4.11
C ALA A 219 -10.09 -14.32 -5.20
N GLU A 220 -9.92 -15.49 -5.84
CA GLU A 220 -9.05 -15.63 -7.01
C GLU A 220 -9.49 -14.70 -8.16
N GLN A 221 -10.80 -14.68 -8.46
CA GLN A 221 -11.34 -13.80 -9.50
C GLN A 221 -11.20 -12.33 -9.14
N LEU A 222 -11.44 -11.99 -7.85
CA LEU A 222 -11.28 -10.64 -7.35
C LEU A 222 -9.83 -10.16 -7.45
N TYR A 223 -8.86 -11.00 -7.06
CA TYR A 223 -7.44 -10.69 -7.23
C TYR A 223 -7.11 -10.34 -8.68
N CYS A 224 -7.56 -11.17 -9.64
CA CYS A 224 -7.36 -10.92 -11.07
C CYS A 224 -8.04 -9.63 -11.53
N ALA A 225 -9.28 -9.40 -11.11
CA ALA A 225 -10.06 -8.23 -11.49
C ALA A 225 -9.45 -6.92 -10.98
N LEU A 226 -9.07 -6.85 -9.69
CA LEU A 226 -8.53 -5.64 -9.07
C LEU A 226 -7.26 -5.15 -9.79
N GLY A 227 -6.30 -6.05 -10.04
CA GLY A 227 -5.07 -5.67 -10.73
C GLY A 227 -5.31 -5.23 -12.18
N ASN A 228 -6.18 -5.93 -12.91
CA ASN A 228 -6.50 -5.53 -14.29
C ASN A 228 -7.33 -4.23 -14.33
N LEU A 229 -8.32 -4.03 -13.45
CA LEU A 229 -9.08 -2.78 -13.37
C LEU A 229 -8.18 -1.59 -13.05
N GLY A 230 -7.20 -1.76 -12.15
CA GLY A 230 -6.26 -0.69 -11.84
C GLY A 230 -5.50 -0.21 -13.08
N ILE A 231 -4.89 -1.12 -13.85
CA ILE A 231 -4.15 -0.70 -15.05
C ILE A 231 -5.09 -0.23 -16.19
N LEU A 232 -6.27 -0.81 -16.32
CA LEU A 232 -7.27 -0.36 -17.29
C LEU A 232 -7.76 1.07 -16.99
N THR A 233 -7.83 1.46 -15.72
CA THR A 233 -8.13 2.85 -15.34
C THR A 233 -7.02 3.79 -15.81
N ILE A 234 -5.74 3.44 -15.64
CA ILE A 234 -4.61 4.22 -16.16
C ILE A 234 -4.68 4.36 -17.68
N ILE A 235 -4.94 3.24 -18.38
CA ILE A 235 -5.12 3.25 -19.85
C ILE A 235 -6.29 4.16 -20.25
N GLY A 236 -7.43 4.06 -19.57
CA GLY A 236 -8.61 4.88 -19.85
C GLY A 236 -8.36 6.38 -19.64
N VAL A 237 -7.69 6.75 -18.55
CA VAL A 237 -7.28 8.14 -18.27
C VAL A 237 -6.34 8.63 -19.37
N THR A 238 -5.32 7.85 -19.75
CA THR A 238 -4.38 8.22 -20.80
C THR A 238 -5.09 8.43 -22.15
N ILE A 239 -5.99 7.53 -22.53
CA ILE A 239 -6.76 7.64 -23.75
C ILE A 239 -7.62 8.92 -23.74
N TYR A 240 -8.26 9.23 -22.61
CA TYR A 240 -9.04 10.45 -22.47
C TYR A 240 -8.17 11.71 -22.67
N GLU A 241 -7.00 11.79 -22.03
CA GLU A 241 -6.06 12.90 -22.18
C GLU A 241 -5.56 13.06 -23.62
N VAL A 242 -5.27 11.95 -24.31
CA VAL A 242 -4.89 11.97 -25.73
C VAL A 242 -5.99 12.58 -26.62
N PHE A 243 -7.25 12.22 -26.38
CA PHE A 243 -8.37 12.71 -27.19
C PHE A 243 -8.78 14.15 -26.88
N GLN A 244 -8.65 14.58 -25.62
CA GLN A 244 -9.10 15.91 -25.19
C GLN A 244 -8.01 16.96 -25.24
N HIS A 245 -6.76 16.57 -24.99
CA HIS A 245 -5.65 17.49 -24.77
C HIS A 245 -4.46 17.25 -25.71
N GLU A 246 -4.62 16.35 -26.71
CA GLU A 246 -3.56 15.95 -27.63
C GLU A 246 -2.28 15.44 -26.93
N ALA A 247 -2.43 14.86 -25.72
CA ALA A 247 -1.34 14.38 -24.91
C ALA A 247 -0.59 13.23 -25.60
N SER A 248 0.68 13.05 -25.25
CA SER A 248 1.47 11.93 -25.79
C SER A 248 1.07 10.60 -25.17
N SER A 249 0.96 9.56 -26.00
CA SER A 249 0.70 8.18 -25.55
C SER A 249 1.92 7.26 -25.72
N MET A 250 3.12 7.82 -25.87
CA MET A 250 4.34 7.09 -26.21
C MET A 250 4.64 5.94 -25.23
N PHE A 251 4.39 6.11 -23.93
CA PHE A 251 4.65 5.09 -22.92
C PHE A 251 3.47 4.17 -22.63
N LEU A 252 2.30 4.38 -23.25
CA LEU A 252 1.12 3.55 -23.04
C LEU A 252 1.37 2.04 -23.27
N PRO A 253 2.18 1.61 -24.27
CA PRO A 253 2.48 0.19 -24.47
C PRO A 253 3.14 -0.50 -23.27
N LEU A 254 3.78 0.25 -22.34
CA LEU A 254 4.35 -0.31 -21.11
C LEU A 254 3.30 -0.95 -20.19
N ALA A 255 2.03 -0.55 -20.30
CA ALA A 255 0.93 -1.16 -19.56
C ALA A 255 0.86 -2.68 -19.79
N ALA A 256 1.21 -3.15 -20.99
CA ALA A 256 1.25 -4.57 -21.33
C ALA A 256 2.21 -5.37 -20.43
N LEU A 257 3.32 -4.78 -20.01
CA LEU A 257 4.27 -5.41 -19.09
C LEU A 257 3.58 -5.78 -17.76
N TYR A 258 2.89 -4.81 -17.15
CA TYR A 258 2.17 -5.06 -15.92
C TYR A 258 1.06 -6.10 -16.10
N ILE A 259 0.25 -5.99 -17.15
CA ILE A 259 -0.84 -6.94 -17.45
C ILE A 259 -0.29 -8.36 -17.53
N VAL A 260 0.81 -8.58 -18.26
CA VAL A 260 1.44 -9.90 -18.39
C VAL A 260 1.94 -10.41 -17.05
N LEU A 261 2.63 -9.59 -16.26
CA LEU A 261 3.18 -9.97 -14.96
C LEU A 261 2.06 -10.31 -13.97
N HIS A 262 1.02 -9.48 -13.89
CA HIS A 262 -0.10 -9.67 -12.99
C HIS A 262 -0.86 -10.97 -13.31
N ASN A 263 -1.22 -11.18 -14.58
CA ASN A 263 -1.97 -12.37 -15.00
C ASN A 263 -1.14 -13.65 -14.85
N ARG A 264 0.17 -13.63 -15.09
CA ARG A 264 1.06 -14.77 -14.79
C ARG A 264 1.06 -15.09 -13.29
N THR A 265 1.16 -14.08 -12.44
CA THR A 265 1.13 -14.24 -10.97
C THR A 265 -0.22 -14.81 -10.52
N TYR A 266 -1.33 -14.34 -11.08
CA TYR A 266 -2.66 -14.91 -10.87
C TYR A 266 -2.74 -16.40 -11.23
N MET A 267 -2.24 -16.79 -12.39
CA MET A 267 -2.25 -18.20 -12.83
C MET A 267 -1.40 -19.08 -11.91
N GLU A 268 -0.26 -18.58 -11.42
CA GLU A 268 0.56 -19.31 -10.45
C GLU A 268 -0.13 -19.42 -9.08
N MET A 269 -0.76 -18.34 -8.58
CA MET A 269 -1.57 -18.34 -7.37
C MET A 269 -2.63 -19.44 -7.44
N LYS A 270 -3.40 -19.48 -8.52
CA LYS A 270 -4.46 -20.46 -8.75
C LYS A 270 -3.92 -21.89 -8.82
N LYS A 271 -2.74 -22.10 -9.41
CA LYS A 271 -2.11 -23.43 -9.50
C LYS A 271 -1.66 -23.94 -8.13
N ILE A 272 -1.17 -23.06 -7.25
CA ILE A 272 -0.73 -23.42 -5.91
C ILE A 272 -1.94 -23.69 -5.01
N GLY A 273 -2.96 -22.81 -5.03
CA GLY A 273 -4.23 -22.94 -4.33
C GLY A 273 -4.15 -22.73 -2.81
N GLU A 274 -3.14 -23.30 -2.11
CA GLU A 274 -3.06 -23.24 -0.64
C GLU A 274 -1.64 -23.39 -0.10
N GLY A 275 -1.47 -23.05 1.17
CA GLY A 275 -0.25 -23.35 1.94
C GLY A 275 0.85 -22.30 1.84
N ARG A 276 2.00 -22.64 2.43
CA ARG A 276 3.15 -21.71 2.57
C ARG A 276 3.79 -21.29 1.26
N GLU A 277 3.59 -22.04 0.18
CA GLU A 277 4.11 -21.67 -1.15
C GLU A 277 3.51 -20.36 -1.68
N LEU A 278 2.32 -19.96 -1.22
CA LEU A 278 1.71 -18.67 -1.53
C LEU A 278 2.53 -17.47 -1.04
N ASN A 279 3.45 -17.65 -0.08
CA ASN A 279 4.40 -16.59 0.31
C ASN A 279 5.32 -16.16 -0.84
N ARG A 280 5.65 -17.07 -1.77
CA ARG A 280 6.37 -16.72 -2.99
C ARG A 280 5.53 -15.84 -3.91
N ILE A 281 4.23 -16.11 -3.99
CA ILE A 281 3.30 -15.32 -4.80
C ILE A 281 3.10 -13.93 -4.20
N LEU A 282 3.07 -13.80 -2.86
CA LEU A 282 3.06 -12.49 -2.19
C LEU A 282 4.27 -11.62 -2.60
N GLY A 283 5.46 -12.23 -2.67
CA GLY A 283 6.65 -11.53 -3.16
C GLY A 283 6.52 -11.06 -4.62
N LYS A 284 5.93 -11.90 -5.50
CA LYS A 284 5.64 -11.52 -6.89
C LYS A 284 4.58 -10.43 -6.99
N THR A 285 3.52 -10.51 -6.18
CA THR A 285 2.48 -9.48 -6.12
C THR A 285 3.06 -8.13 -5.68
N ALA A 286 3.93 -8.10 -4.66
CA ALA A 286 4.61 -6.89 -4.25
C ALA A 286 5.48 -6.30 -5.38
N LEU A 287 6.17 -7.15 -6.15
CA LEU A 287 6.93 -6.72 -7.32
C LEU A 287 6.01 -6.19 -8.44
N ASN A 288 4.86 -6.82 -8.65
CA ASN A 288 3.87 -6.35 -9.62
C ASN A 288 3.30 -4.98 -9.24
N ILE A 289 3.02 -4.74 -7.94
CA ILE A 289 2.59 -3.43 -7.42
C ILE A 289 3.67 -2.38 -7.72
N PHE A 290 4.94 -2.69 -7.47
CA PHE A 290 6.04 -1.78 -7.79
C PHE A 290 6.15 -1.52 -9.29
N CYS A 291 6.04 -2.57 -10.12
CA CYS A 291 6.02 -2.45 -11.58
C CYS A 291 4.85 -1.57 -12.05
N PHE A 292 3.65 -1.76 -11.48
CA PHE A 292 2.49 -0.89 -11.73
C PHE A 292 2.82 0.58 -11.44
N GLY A 293 3.42 0.85 -10.26
CA GLY A 293 3.79 2.21 -9.88
C GLY A 293 4.74 2.86 -10.88
N ILE A 294 5.81 2.17 -11.27
CA ILE A 294 6.79 2.69 -12.23
C ILE A 294 6.16 2.87 -13.62
N VAL A 295 5.48 1.85 -14.14
CA VAL A 295 4.83 1.90 -15.45
C VAL A 295 3.81 3.03 -15.53
N SER A 296 2.92 3.13 -14.54
CA SER A 296 1.90 4.17 -14.49
C SER A 296 2.50 5.57 -14.34
N SER A 297 3.55 5.73 -13.52
CA SER A 297 4.26 7.01 -13.39
C SER A 297 4.91 7.43 -14.71
N LEU A 298 5.54 6.50 -15.44
CA LEU A 298 6.12 6.80 -16.77
C LEU A 298 5.05 7.17 -17.79
N ILE A 299 3.90 6.46 -17.80
CA ILE A 299 2.78 6.80 -18.69
C ILE A 299 2.27 8.19 -18.39
N ILE A 300 2.05 8.52 -17.10
CA ILE A 300 1.55 9.82 -16.65
C ILE A 300 2.54 10.94 -17.00
N ILE A 301 3.82 10.77 -16.70
CA ILE A 301 4.85 11.77 -17.03
C ILE A 301 4.98 11.94 -18.56
N GLY A 302 4.82 10.86 -19.32
CA GLY A 302 4.85 10.91 -20.77
C GLY A 302 3.69 11.68 -21.41
N MET A 303 2.61 11.94 -20.67
CA MET A 303 1.49 12.82 -21.11
C MET A 303 1.78 14.30 -20.88
N ALA A 304 2.84 14.64 -20.13
CA ALA A 304 3.25 16.02 -19.91
C ALA A 304 3.68 16.65 -21.24
N ASN A 305 3.03 17.74 -21.63
CA ASN A 305 3.32 18.50 -22.86
C ASN A 305 4.31 19.63 -22.61
#